data_890f6a02591cb3e9c6d56b01fe2028d1
#
_entry.id   890f6a02591cb3e9c6d56b01fe2028d1
#
_cell.length_a   1.000
_cell.length_b   1.000
_cell.length_c   1.000
_cell.angle_alpha   90.00
_cell.angle_beta   90.00
_cell.angle_gamma   90.00
#
_symmetry.space_group_name_H-M   'P 1'
#
loop_
_entity.id
_entity.type
_entity.pdbx_description
1 polymer ?
#
loop_
_entity_poly.entity_id
_entity_poly.type
_entity_poly.pdbx_seq_one_letter_code
_entity_poly.pdbx_strand_id
1 'polypeptide(L)'
;MKYDFTSILDRRGKDAAAYDNVGAHVIAPARPKEGFDIIPMWVADMNFPVVPTITEAIIARAQHPSFGYFFPTDKYYDSIVQWHEKRNGVTGLTKEHIGYENGVLGGVVSALNVLCSRGDNVLVHSPTYSGFTSCLTNAGYSIVLSPLVQDEQGIWRMDFEDMEKKIVAN
;
A
#
# COMPACT_ATOMS: atom_id res chain seq x y z
N MET A 1 -22.01 -15.92 -9.47
CA MET A 1 -21.28 -16.63 -8.40
C MET A 1 -21.40 -15.79 -7.12
N LYS A 2 -21.78 -16.40 -6.01
CA LYS A 2 -21.84 -15.68 -4.72
C LYS A 2 -20.50 -15.87 -4.04
N TYR A 3 -19.79 -14.78 -3.80
CA TYR A 3 -18.50 -14.79 -3.10
C TYR A 3 -18.71 -14.76 -1.59
N ASP A 4 -17.80 -15.38 -0.85
CA ASP A 4 -17.79 -15.34 0.61
C ASP A 4 -16.85 -14.23 1.09
N PHE A 5 -17.43 -13.14 1.56
CA PHE A 5 -16.71 -12.01 2.19
C PHE A 5 -17.08 -11.84 3.66
N THR A 6 -17.72 -12.86 4.25
CA THR A 6 -18.21 -12.83 5.64
C THR A 6 -17.52 -13.82 6.55
N SER A 7 -16.99 -14.92 6.00
CA SER A 7 -16.20 -15.89 6.77
C SER A 7 -14.86 -15.30 7.20
N ILE A 8 -14.50 -15.53 8.44
CA ILE A 8 -13.18 -15.16 8.98
C ILE A 8 -12.29 -16.41 8.91
N LEU A 9 -11.22 -16.31 8.14
CA LEU A 9 -10.21 -17.36 8.05
C LEU A 9 -9.31 -17.34 9.29
N ASP A 10 -9.02 -18.51 9.86
CA ASP A 10 -7.91 -18.63 10.82
C ASP A 10 -6.58 -18.59 10.06
N ARG A 11 -5.87 -17.51 10.25
CA ARG A 11 -4.61 -17.22 9.56
C ARG A 11 -3.38 -17.43 10.45
N ARG A 12 -3.56 -17.93 11.68
CA ARG A 12 -2.45 -18.21 12.61
C ARG A 12 -1.58 -19.32 12.07
N GLY A 13 -0.26 -19.13 12.09
CA GLY A 13 0.69 -20.08 11.52
C GLY A 13 0.57 -20.27 10.01
N LYS A 14 0.09 -19.24 9.30
CA LYS A 14 -0.04 -19.20 7.84
C LYS A 14 0.77 -18.04 7.25
N ASP A 15 1.87 -17.68 7.89
CA ASP A 15 2.74 -16.55 7.51
C ASP A 15 1.98 -15.21 7.46
N ALA A 16 0.92 -15.09 8.27
CA ALA A 16 0.11 -13.90 8.34
C ALA A 16 0.69 -12.92 9.36
N ALA A 17 1.41 -11.91 8.90
CA ALA A 17 2.04 -10.90 9.74
C ALA A 17 1.09 -10.30 10.79
N ALA A 18 -0.18 -10.12 10.42
CA ALA A 18 -1.21 -9.58 11.29
C ALA A 18 -1.41 -10.38 12.58
N TYR A 19 -1.20 -11.68 12.55
CA TYR A 19 -1.32 -12.60 13.68
C TYR A 19 0.03 -13.06 14.23
N ASP A 20 0.90 -13.54 13.34
CA ASP A 20 2.09 -14.29 13.73
C ASP A 20 3.19 -13.37 14.28
N ASN A 21 3.17 -12.09 13.91
CA ASN A 21 4.15 -11.10 14.36
C ASN A 21 3.71 -10.31 15.61
N VAL A 22 2.51 -10.52 16.13
CA VAL A 22 2.05 -9.82 17.35
C VAL A 22 2.95 -10.17 18.54
N GLY A 23 3.54 -9.14 19.15
CA GLY A 23 4.50 -9.27 20.25
C GLY A 23 5.86 -9.84 19.87
N ALA A 24 6.14 -10.01 18.57
CA ALA A 24 7.40 -10.58 18.07
C ALA A 24 8.18 -9.64 17.13
N HIS A 25 7.54 -8.61 16.60
CA HIS A 25 8.17 -7.67 15.65
C HIS A 25 8.14 -6.24 16.20
N VAL A 26 9.16 -5.44 15.88
CA VAL A 26 9.38 -4.10 16.45
C VAL A 26 8.23 -3.12 16.21
N ILE A 27 7.53 -3.25 15.09
CA ILE A 27 6.37 -2.39 14.74
C ILE A 27 5.03 -3.04 15.08
N ALA A 28 5.02 -4.29 15.52
CA ALA A 28 3.79 -4.99 15.89
C ALA A 28 3.32 -4.58 17.28
N PRO A 29 2.02 -4.59 17.53
CA PRO A 29 1.50 -4.35 18.87
C PRO A 29 1.93 -5.46 19.85
N ALA A 30 1.91 -5.13 21.13
CA ALA A 30 2.12 -6.13 22.19
C ALA A 30 1.03 -7.21 22.13
N ARG A 31 1.34 -8.38 22.67
CA ARG A 31 0.32 -9.44 22.83
C ARG A 31 -0.83 -8.96 23.71
N PRO A 32 -2.06 -9.41 23.44
CA PRO A 32 -3.19 -9.10 24.32
C PRO A 32 -2.94 -9.66 25.73
N LYS A 33 -3.68 -9.13 26.69
CA LYS A 33 -3.69 -9.69 28.06
C LYS A 33 -4.17 -11.12 28.04
N GLU A 34 -3.73 -11.90 29.03
CA GLU A 34 -4.18 -13.28 29.21
C GLU A 34 -5.72 -13.38 29.22
N GLY A 35 -6.26 -14.36 28.53
CA GLY A 35 -7.70 -14.56 28.35
C GLY A 35 -8.36 -13.79 27.19
N PHE A 36 -7.61 -12.98 26.46
CA PHE A 36 -8.12 -12.27 25.30
C PHE A 36 -7.52 -12.80 23.99
N ASP A 37 -8.36 -12.90 22.97
CA ASP A 37 -7.93 -13.24 21.62
C ASP A 37 -7.23 -12.07 20.90
N ILE A 38 -6.37 -12.41 19.94
CA ILE A 38 -5.77 -11.43 19.03
C ILE A 38 -6.84 -10.96 18.04
N ILE A 39 -7.13 -9.66 18.04
CA ILE A 39 -7.94 -9.00 17.02
C ILE A 39 -7.00 -8.08 16.21
N PRO A 40 -6.50 -8.51 15.05
CA PRO A 40 -5.51 -7.75 14.30
C PRO A 40 -6.17 -6.55 13.63
N MET A 41 -5.68 -5.35 13.94
CA MET A 41 -6.14 -4.08 13.36
C MET A 41 -4.97 -3.16 12.94
N TRP A 42 -3.74 -3.68 12.91
CA TRP A 42 -2.52 -2.91 12.66
C TRP A 42 -1.93 -3.10 11.25
N VAL A 43 -2.37 -4.14 10.55
CA VAL A 43 -2.01 -4.41 9.15
C VAL A 43 -3.26 -4.22 8.29
N ALA A 44 -3.16 -3.49 7.19
CA ALA A 44 -4.23 -3.31 6.21
C ALA A 44 -4.41 -4.58 5.37
N ASP A 45 -4.99 -5.60 5.98
CA ASP A 45 -5.06 -6.97 5.51
C ASP A 45 -6.47 -7.53 5.71
N MET A 46 -6.91 -8.44 4.86
CA MET A 46 -8.26 -8.99 4.88
C MET A 46 -8.27 -10.38 5.51
N ASN A 47 -9.30 -10.66 6.32
CA ASN A 47 -9.47 -11.97 6.98
C ASN A 47 -10.52 -12.87 6.32
N PHE A 48 -11.13 -12.44 5.22
CA PHE A 48 -12.04 -13.27 4.43
C PHE A 48 -11.36 -13.87 3.20
N PRO A 49 -11.89 -14.95 2.61
CA PRO A 49 -11.32 -15.56 1.42
C PRO A 49 -11.25 -14.61 0.23
N VAL A 50 -10.18 -14.73 -0.56
CA VAL A 50 -10.14 -14.11 -1.90
C VAL A 50 -11.16 -14.79 -2.82
N VAL A 51 -11.55 -14.13 -3.90
CA VAL A 51 -12.44 -14.73 -4.90
C VAL A 51 -11.78 -15.98 -5.51
N PRO A 52 -12.53 -17.08 -5.72
CA PRO A 52 -11.98 -18.36 -6.17
C PRO A 52 -11.16 -18.28 -7.46
N THR A 53 -11.54 -17.40 -8.38
CA THR A 53 -10.85 -17.20 -9.66
C THR A 53 -9.39 -16.78 -9.51
N ILE A 54 -9.02 -16.10 -8.42
CA ILE A 54 -7.63 -15.75 -8.13
C ILE A 54 -6.83 -17.00 -7.77
N THR A 55 -7.35 -17.80 -6.85
CA THR A 55 -6.71 -19.07 -6.44
C THR A 55 -6.58 -20.04 -7.62
N GLU A 56 -7.62 -20.17 -8.43
CA GLU A 56 -7.63 -21.02 -9.63
C GLU A 56 -6.55 -20.58 -10.64
N ALA A 57 -6.41 -19.28 -10.87
CA ALA A 57 -5.39 -18.73 -11.77
C ALA A 57 -3.96 -19.00 -11.26
N ILE A 58 -3.73 -18.86 -9.95
CA ILE A 58 -2.44 -19.15 -9.32
C ILE A 58 -2.10 -20.65 -9.46
N ILE A 59 -3.04 -21.54 -9.16
CA ILE A 59 -2.87 -22.99 -9.30
C ILE A 59 -2.55 -23.35 -10.76
N ALA A 60 -3.33 -22.86 -11.71
CA ALA A 60 -3.10 -23.10 -13.13
C ALA A 60 -1.71 -22.65 -13.58
N ARG A 61 -1.24 -21.48 -13.09
CA ARG A 61 0.12 -21.02 -13.38
C ARG A 61 1.19 -21.87 -12.72
N ALA A 62 0.97 -22.31 -11.48
CA ALA A 62 1.90 -23.15 -10.73
C ALA A 62 2.06 -24.57 -11.31
N GLN A 63 1.03 -25.09 -11.98
CA GLN A 63 1.08 -26.39 -12.68
C GLN A 63 2.10 -26.40 -13.84
N HIS A 64 2.52 -25.26 -14.34
CA HIS A 64 3.65 -25.13 -15.25
C HIS A 64 4.91 -24.77 -14.43
N PRO A 65 5.75 -25.74 -14.05
CA PRO A 65 6.78 -25.60 -13.00
C PRO A 65 8.05 -24.91 -13.49
N SER A 66 7.93 -23.89 -14.33
CA SER A 66 9.04 -23.04 -14.78
C SER A 66 8.71 -21.57 -14.50
N PHE A 67 9.54 -20.93 -13.69
CA PHE A 67 9.36 -19.55 -13.18
C PHE A 67 10.54 -18.66 -13.58
N GLY A 68 10.94 -18.73 -14.84
CA GLY A 68 12.01 -17.90 -15.39
C GLY A 68 11.64 -16.44 -15.59
N TYR A 69 12.46 -15.72 -16.32
CA TYR A 69 12.19 -14.33 -16.66
C TYR A 69 10.88 -14.19 -17.42
N PHE A 70 10.17 -13.10 -17.17
CA PHE A 70 8.91 -12.77 -17.86
C PHE A 70 8.81 -11.28 -18.14
N PHE A 71 7.97 -10.94 -19.11
CA PHE A 71 7.52 -9.57 -19.33
C PHE A 71 6.01 -9.50 -19.13
N PRO A 72 5.47 -8.39 -18.61
CA PRO A 72 4.03 -8.19 -18.54
C PRO A 72 3.39 -8.35 -19.91
N THR A 73 2.32 -9.13 -19.98
CA THR A 73 1.59 -9.39 -21.23
C THR A 73 0.60 -8.27 -21.55
N ASP A 74 0.12 -8.20 -22.79
CA ASP A 74 -0.94 -7.26 -23.15
C ASP A 74 -2.19 -7.47 -22.28
N LYS A 75 -2.53 -8.71 -21.89
CA LYS A 75 -3.63 -8.99 -20.95
C LYS A 75 -3.49 -8.28 -19.60
N TYR A 76 -2.26 -8.11 -19.11
CA TYR A 76 -2.01 -7.37 -17.88
C TYR A 76 -2.37 -5.89 -18.06
N TYR A 77 -1.87 -5.26 -19.12
CA TYR A 77 -2.14 -3.85 -19.41
C TYR A 77 -3.61 -3.61 -19.73
N ASP A 78 -4.22 -4.46 -20.56
CA ASP A 78 -5.64 -4.38 -20.91
C ASP A 78 -6.54 -4.48 -19.67
N SER A 79 -6.20 -5.32 -18.70
CA SER A 79 -6.98 -5.45 -17.47
C SER A 79 -6.97 -4.16 -16.64
N ILE A 80 -5.84 -3.45 -16.60
CA ILE A 80 -5.70 -2.15 -15.91
C ILE A 80 -6.51 -1.09 -16.64
N VAL A 81 -6.34 -0.98 -17.96
CA VAL A 81 -7.08 -0.01 -18.80
C VAL A 81 -8.59 -0.22 -18.63
N GLN A 82 -9.07 -1.45 -18.78
CA GLN A 82 -10.49 -1.77 -18.62
C GLN A 82 -11.02 -1.51 -17.21
N TRP A 83 -10.21 -1.74 -16.18
CA TRP A 83 -10.60 -1.42 -14.80
C TRP A 83 -10.84 0.08 -14.64
N HIS A 84 -9.90 0.90 -15.09
CA HIS A 84 -10.01 2.35 -15.00
C HIS A 84 -11.17 2.91 -15.84
N GLU A 85 -11.38 2.36 -17.04
CA GLU A 85 -12.51 2.74 -17.87
C GLU A 85 -13.85 2.43 -17.19
N LYS A 86 -14.04 1.16 -16.73
CA LYS A 86 -15.31 0.70 -16.18
C LYS A 86 -15.61 1.24 -14.78
N ARG A 87 -14.60 1.42 -13.95
CA ARG A 87 -14.79 1.79 -12.53
C ARG A 87 -14.61 3.28 -12.28
N ASN A 88 -13.74 3.92 -13.03
CA ASN A 88 -13.33 5.30 -12.79
C ASN A 88 -13.73 6.26 -13.94
N GLY A 89 -14.30 5.75 -15.04
CA GLY A 89 -14.68 6.55 -16.20
C GLY A 89 -13.49 7.15 -16.96
N VAL A 90 -12.29 6.64 -16.77
CA VAL A 90 -11.08 7.13 -17.44
C VAL A 90 -11.04 6.60 -18.87
N THR A 91 -11.06 7.50 -19.83
CA THR A 91 -10.95 7.17 -21.27
C THR A 91 -9.58 7.56 -21.83
N GLY A 92 -9.13 6.87 -22.88
CA GLY A 92 -7.86 7.18 -23.55
C GLY A 92 -6.61 6.67 -22.83
N LEU A 93 -6.76 5.89 -21.75
CA LEU A 93 -5.63 5.20 -21.12
C LEU A 93 -5.14 4.08 -22.03
N THR A 94 -3.84 4.02 -22.28
CA THR A 94 -3.19 2.96 -23.06
C THR A 94 -2.04 2.33 -22.26
N LYS A 95 -1.46 1.24 -22.74
CA LYS A 95 -0.35 0.58 -22.07
C LYS A 95 0.89 1.47 -21.91
N GLU A 96 1.09 2.44 -22.78
CA GLU A 96 2.19 3.40 -22.72
C GLU A 96 2.11 4.35 -21.51
N HIS A 97 0.94 4.47 -20.90
CA HIS A 97 0.72 5.24 -19.65
C HIS A 97 0.97 4.42 -18.38
N ILE A 98 1.31 3.12 -18.53
CA ILE A 98 1.40 2.20 -17.40
C ILE A 98 2.84 1.72 -17.23
N GLY A 99 3.48 2.11 -16.14
CA GLY A 99 4.76 1.57 -15.68
C GLY A 99 4.54 0.47 -14.63
N TYR A 100 5.44 -0.49 -14.56
CA TYR A 100 5.46 -1.48 -13.48
C TYR A 100 6.42 -1.02 -12.39
N GLU A 101 5.92 -0.99 -11.16
CA GLU A 101 6.70 -0.70 -9.97
C GLU A 101 6.45 -1.75 -8.89
N ASN A 102 7.44 -1.94 -8.01
CA ASN A 102 7.32 -2.87 -6.90
C ASN A 102 6.55 -2.25 -5.73
N GLY A 103 5.25 -2.08 -5.91
CA GLY A 103 4.35 -1.44 -4.96
C GLY A 103 4.43 0.09 -4.97
N VAL A 104 3.48 0.71 -4.25
CA VAL A 104 3.34 2.18 -4.20
C VAL A 104 4.59 2.85 -3.63
N LEU A 105 5.20 2.28 -2.59
CA LEU A 105 6.41 2.86 -2.00
C LEU A 105 7.60 2.84 -2.97
N GLY A 106 7.72 1.78 -3.77
CA GLY A 106 8.69 1.72 -4.86
C GLY A 106 8.45 2.84 -5.88
N GLY A 107 7.21 3.01 -6.32
CA GLY A 107 6.82 4.07 -7.25
C GLY A 107 7.10 5.48 -6.72
N VAL A 108 6.86 5.73 -5.43
CA VAL A 108 7.20 7.02 -4.79
C VAL A 108 8.71 7.28 -4.88
N VAL A 109 9.53 6.30 -4.50
CA VAL A 109 11.00 6.46 -4.56
C VAL A 109 11.49 6.61 -6.00
N SER A 110 10.93 5.85 -6.95
CA SER A 110 11.27 5.98 -8.37
C SER A 110 10.98 7.38 -8.91
N ALA A 111 9.80 7.94 -8.59
CA ALA A 111 9.44 9.31 -8.98
C ALA A 111 10.40 10.34 -8.38
N LEU A 112 10.72 10.23 -7.08
CA LEU A 112 11.63 11.14 -6.42
C LEU A 112 13.07 11.05 -6.95
N ASN A 113 13.54 9.87 -7.32
CA ASN A 113 14.87 9.71 -7.93
C ASN A 113 15.01 10.44 -9.28
N VAL A 114 13.88 10.70 -9.96
CA VAL A 114 13.86 11.48 -11.22
C VAL A 114 13.70 12.97 -10.96
N LEU A 115 12.91 13.35 -9.95
CA LEU A 115 12.51 14.74 -9.72
C LEU A 115 13.37 15.47 -8.67
N CYS A 116 14.05 14.72 -7.80
CA CYS A 116 14.78 15.24 -6.66
C CYS A 116 16.19 14.67 -6.57
N SER A 117 17.04 15.34 -5.82
CA SER A 117 18.38 14.88 -5.42
C SER A 117 18.35 14.30 -4.01
N ARG A 118 19.30 13.42 -3.70
CA ARG A 118 19.46 12.94 -2.31
C ARG A 118 19.73 14.10 -1.38
N GLY A 119 19.07 14.12 -0.24
CA GLY A 119 19.13 15.21 0.72
C GLY A 119 18.05 16.26 0.54
N ASP A 120 17.36 16.29 -0.60
CA ASP A 120 16.24 17.20 -0.81
C ASP A 120 15.12 16.95 0.20
N ASN A 121 14.37 17.99 0.48
CA ASN A 121 13.25 17.96 1.41
C ASN A 121 11.98 17.47 0.72
N VAL A 122 11.29 16.53 1.36
CA VAL A 122 9.98 16.02 0.94
C VAL A 122 8.96 16.34 2.01
N LEU A 123 7.93 17.12 1.65
CA LEU A 123 6.87 17.48 2.56
C LEU A 123 5.88 16.30 2.69
N VAL A 124 5.59 15.92 3.93
CA VAL A 124 4.71 14.81 4.29
C VAL A 124 3.76 15.26 5.41
N HIS A 125 2.49 14.86 5.33
CA HIS A 125 1.54 15.13 6.41
C HIS A 125 1.86 14.32 7.68
N SER A 126 1.45 14.82 8.83
CA SER A 126 1.55 14.14 10.11
C SER A 126 0.21 14.19 10.85
N PRO A 127 -0.34 13.06 11.33
CA PRO A 127 0.16 11.69 11.15
C PRO A 127 0.05 11.18 9.70
N THR A 128 0.92 10.24 9.34
CA THR A 128 0.91 9.60 8.03
C THR A 128 1.24 8.11 8.15
N TYR A 129 1.14 7.38 7.04
CA TYR A 129 1.57 6.00 6.97
C TYR A 129 3.09 5.89 7.14
N SER A 130 3.52 5.06 8.11
CA SER A 130 4.94 4.87 8.44
C SER A 130 5.79 4.37 7.27
N GLY A 131 5.18 3.69 6.30
CA GLY A 131 5.85 3.27 5.08
C GLY A 131 6.38 4.44 4.25
N PHE A 132 5.68 5.57 4.19
CA PHE A 132 6.16 6.77 3.48
C PHE A 132 7.40 7.34 4.16
N THR A 133 7.36 7.56 5.46
CA THR A 133 8.52 8.10 6.18
C THR A 133 9.73 7.18 6.09
N SER A 134 9.52 5.87 6.23
CA SER A 134 10.60 4.89 6.14
C SER A 134 11.22 4.83 4.74
N CYS A 135 10.42 4.79 3.67
CA CYS A 135 10.95 4.70 2.31
C CYS A 135 11.72 5.97 1.91
N LEU A 136 11.24 7.15 2.32
CA LEU A 136 11.93 8.42 2.07
C LEU A 136 13.28 8.50 2.78
N THR A 137 13.30 8.20 4.08
CA THR A 137 14.53 8.19 4.87
C THR A 137 15.56 7.20 4.33
N ASN A 138 15.12 5.96 4.02
CA ASN A 138 15.98 4.93 3.47
C ASN A 138 16.53 5.27 2.08
N ALA A 139 15.79 6.05 1.30
CA ALA A 139 16.23 6.54 0.00
C ALA A 139 17.14 7.78 0.10
N GLY A 140 17.33 8.35 1.31
CA GLY A 140 18.23 9.47 1.57
C GLY A 140 17.60 10.85 1.37
N TYR A 141 16.27 10.93 1.46
CA TYR A 141 15.54 12.20 1.47
C TYR A 141 15.30 12.71 2.89
N SER A 142 15.20 14.02 3.04
CA SER A 142 14.84 14.69 4.29
C SER A 142 13.32 14.87 4.35
N ILE A 143 12.73 14.74 5.55
CA ILE A 143 11.29 14.84 5.73
C ILE A 143 10.94 16.16 6.41
N VAL A 144 10.05 16.92 5.78
CA VAL A 144 9.41 18.09 6.35
C VAL A 144 7.96 17.73 6.68
N LEU A 145 7.60 17.78 7.96
CA LEU A 145 6.27 17.39 8.42
C LEU A 145 5.31 18.59 8.40
N SER A 146 4.14 18.43 7.77
CA SER A 146 3.01 19.33 7.89
C SER A 146 1.88 18.64 8.68
N PRO A 147 1.62 19.03 9.93
CA PRO A 147 0.56 18.45 10.74
C PRO A 147 -0.80 18.66 10.12
N LEU A 148 -1.64 17.62 10.18
CA LEU A 148 -3.05 17.75 9.88
C LEU A 148 -3.75 18.53 11.01
N VAL A 149 -4.78 19.27 10.66
CA VAL A 149 -5.65 20.00 11.60
C VAL A 149 -7.06 19.45 11.59
N GLN A 150 -7.78 19.60 12.70
CA GLN A 150 -9.20 19.26 12.74
C GLN A 150 -10.04 20.49 12.42
N ASP A 151 -11.04 20.30 11.54
CA ASP A 151 -12.07 21.30 11.32
C ASP A 151 -13.09 21.34 12.50
N GLU A 152 -14.06 22.26 12.40
CA GLU A 152 -15.10 22.43 13.43
C GLU A 152 -15.95 21.19 13.69
N GLN A 153 -15.98 20.24 12.72
CA GLN A 153 -16.67 18.96 12.84
C GLN A 153 -15.77 17.83 13.34
N GLY A 154 -14.50 18.13 13.68
CA GLY A 154 -13.52 17.14 14.12
C GLY A 154 -12.94 16.28 12.98
N ILE A 155 -13.12 16.68 11.72
CA ILE A 155 -12.56 15.97 10.57
C ILE A 155 -11.15 16.47 10.28
N TRP A 156 -10.24 15.54 10.08
CA TRP A 156 -8.85 15.88 9.76
C TRP A 156 -8.73 16.46 8.35
N ARG A 157 -8.00 17.58 8.25
CA ARG A 157 -7.77 18.33 7.02
C ARG A 157 -6.29 18.63 6.83
N MET A 158 -5.89 18.84 5.57
CA MET A 158 -4.58 19.38 5.23
C MET A 158 -4.54 20.87 5.60
N ASP A 159 -3.47 21.30 6.26
CA ASP A 159 -3.20 22.71 6.53
C ASP A 159 -2.39 23.30 5.37
N PHE A 160 -3.09 23.81 4.36
CA PHE A 160 -2.46 24.39 3.18
C PHE A 160 -1.61 25.62 3.47
N GLU A 161 -1.95 26.39 4.52
CA GLU A 161 -1.12 27.52 4.96
C GLU A 161 0.22 27.06 5.54
N ASP A 162 0.20 26.04 6.39
CA ASP A 162 1.42 25.46 6.95
C ASP A 162 2.27 24.80 5.85
N MET A 163 1.62 24.11 4.91
CA MET A 163 2.31 23.52 3.76
C MET A 163 3.05 24.58 2.94
N GLU A 164 2.36 25.68 2.57
CA GLU A 164 2.97 26.76 1.78
C GLU A 164 4.15 27.40 2.51
N LYS A 165 4.00 27.70 3.80
CA LYS A 165 5.09 28.24 4.63
C LYS A 165 6.31 27.31 4.63
N LYS A 166 6.09 26.01 4.73
CA LYS A 166 7.18 25.03 4.77
C LYS A 166 7.83 24.81 3.41
N ILE A 167 7.07 24.85 2.32
CA ILE A 167 7.60 24.77 0.96
C ILE A 167 8.51 25.99 0.66
N VAL A 168 8.10 27.19 1.09
CA VAL A 168 8.90 28.40 0.87
C VAL A 168 10.16 28.44 1.74
N ALA A 169 10.12 27.85 2.93
CA ALA A 169 11.22 27.86 3.90
C ALA A 169 12.27 26.76 3.66
N ASN A 170 12.00 25.75 2.85
CA ASN A 170 12.84 24.59 2.62
C ASN A 170 13.07 24.33 1.13
#